data_3b9026114cd7cbd1e0988fca84880fe9
#
_entry.id   3b9026114cd7cbd1e0988fca84880fe9
#
_cell.length_a   1.000
_cell.length_b   1.000
_cell.length_c   1.000
_cell.angle_alpha   90.00
_cell.angle_beta   90.00
_cell.angle_gamma   90.00
#
_symmetry.space_group_name_H-M   'P 1'
#
loop_
_entity.id
_entity.type
_entity.pdbx_description
1 polymer ?
#
loop_
_entity_poly.entity_id
_entity_poly.type
_entity_poly.pdbx_seq_one_letter_code
_entity_poly.pdbx_strand_id
1 'polypeptide(L)'
;MTEKQGGSDVRANTTRAEPAGDGWWELTGHKWFCSYPPCDVFLVLAQAPAGLSCVLLERGPGMEFQRLKDKLGTRSLPSSEVEFRCAPARLLGEEGRGVGTIIEMVTHTRLDCVIGSAAGMRRGVAEAVHHARRRSAFGKRLAEQPAMVNVLADLAIESEAATATALRLARAYDEGDTALRRFATAVLKYWVCKRATPHAAEALECLGGNGYVEESPMPRLLRDAPLNGIWEGSGNVMSLDVLRAMAREPEGLPAFLAECELARGADARLDAHLDALRPPGDEWSARRGVEDLALAFQASLLVRHAPPAVADAFCAGRLGEARGRVFGTLPAGVDGHWIVERALAI
;
A
#
# COMPACT_ATOMS: atom_id res chain seq x y z
N MET A 1 -7.87 13.89 10.00
CA MET A 1 -6.89 14.78 9.34
C MET A 1 -7.52 15.55 8.18
N THR A 2 -8.20 14.90 7.25
CA THR A 2 -8.70 15.50 6.00
C THR A 2 -9.91 16.41 6.24
N GLU A 3 -9.87 17.60 5.65
CA GLU A 3 -10.97 18.58 5.60
C GLU A 3 -11.46 18.79 4.16
N LYS A 4 -12.50 19.60 3.95
CA LYS A 4 -13.09 19.83 2.61
C LYS A 4 -12.09 20.37 1.59
N GLN A 5 -11.13 21.18 2.00
CA GLN A 5 -10.07 21.72 1.14
C GLN A 5 -8.94 20.71 0.84
N GLY A 6 -8.86 19.57 1.53
CA GLY A 6 -7.89 18.51 1.27
C GLY A 6 -7.32 17.85 2.51
N GLY A 7 -6.45 16.85 2.29
CA GLY A 7 -5.82 16.06 3.35
C GLY A 7 -4.31 15.90 3.21
N SER A 8 -3.74 16.20 2.03
CA SER A 8 -2.28 16.14 1.85
C SER A 8 -1.55 17.31 2.48
N ASP A 9 -2.13 18.52 2.41
CA ASP A 9 -1.64 19.71 3.11
C ASP A 9 -2.45 19.93 4.40
N VAL A 10 -2.12 19.15 5.44
CA VAL A 10 -2.80 19.25 6.74
C VAL A 10 -2.56 20.58 7.46
N ARG A 11 -1.54 21.37 7.04
CA ARG A 11 -1.29 22.69 7.63
C ARG A 11 -2.36 23.71 7.25
N ALA A 12 -3.05 23.47 6.14
CA ALA A 12 -4.19 24.26 5.69
C ALA A 12 -5.51 23.92 6.42
N ASN A 13 -5.49 23.04 7.42
CA ASN A 13 -6.66 22.70 8.22
C ASN A 13 -7.21 23.93 8.93
N THR A 14 -8.53 24.01 9.02
CA THR A 14 -9.28 25.13 9.62
C THR A 14 -10.01 24.77 10.90
N THR A 15 -10.15 23.48 11.23
CA THR A 15 -10.65 23.04 12.54
C THR A 15 -9.79 23.63 13.63
N ARG A 16 -10.42 24.21 14.65
CA ARG A 16 -9.76 24.87 15.78
C ARG A 16 -9.86 24.06 17.05
N ALA A 17 -8.85 24.18 17.89
CA ALA A 17 -8.85 23.71 19.26
C ALA A 17 -8.54 24.88 20.18
N GLU A 18 -9.45 25.18 21.10
CA GLU A 18 -9.31 26.28 22.05
C GLU A 18 -9.23 25.72 23.48
N PRO A 19 -8.33 26.26 24.35
CA PRO A 19 -8.24 25.83 25.74
C PRO A 19 -9.57 26.12 26.50
N ALA A 20 -10.08 25.11 27.23
CA ALA A 20 -11.32 25.20 28.01
C ALA A 20 -11.11 25.09 29.53
N GLY A 21 -9.86 25.08 29.99
CA GLY A 21 -9.48 24.92 31.39
C GLY A 21 -9.29 23.47 31.81
N ASP A 22 -8.61 23.24 32.90
CA ASP A 22 -8.34 21.93 33.51
C ASP A 22 -7.75 20.88 32.55
N GLY A 23 -6.96 21.31 31.56
CA GLY A 23 -6.36 20.47 30.54
C GLY A 23 -7.33 20.01 29.44
N TRP A 24 -8.56 20.54 29.43
CA TRP A 24 -9.53 20.33 28.36
C TRP A 24 -9.40 21.36 27.25
N TRP A 25 -9.81 20.93 26.08
CA TRP A 25 -9.87 21.71 24.85
C TRP A 25 -11.24 21.57 24.21
N GLU A 26 -11.69 22.58 23.51
CA GLU A 26 -12.91 22.57 22.71
C GLU A 26 -12.59 22.59 21.22
N LEU A 27 -13.09 21.60 20.49
CA LEU A 27 -12.94 21.53 19.04
C LEU A 27 -14.15 22.15 18.34
N THR A 28 -13.86 23.01 17.37
CA THR A 28 -14.87 23.56 16.45
C THR A 28 -14.35 23.50 15.02
N GLY A 29 -15.17 22.92 14.11
CA GLY A 29 -14.81 22.75 12.71
C GLY A 29 -15.36 21.48 12.11
N HIS A 30 -14.68 20.93 11.11
CA HIS A 30 -15.16 19.73 10.42
C HIS A 30 -14.04 18.80 10.00
N LYS A 31 -14.38 17.53 9.76
CA LYS A 31 -13.55 16.58 9.00
C LYS A 31 -14.35 15.98 7.87
N TRP A 32 -13.72 15.92 6.69
CA TRP A 32 -14.34 15.44 5.46
C TRP A 32 -14.39 13.91 5.37
N PHE A 33 -13.43 13.24 6.02
CA PHE A 33 -13.39 11.79 6.20
C PHE A 33 -13.10 11.45 7.65
N CYS A 34 -14.08 10.86 8.33
CA CYS A 34 -13.91 10.07 9.54
C CYS A 34 -14.08 8.61 9.11
N SER A 35 -13.00 7.84 9.12
CA SER A 35 -12.99 6.49 8.52
C SER A 35 -13.92 5.52 9.24
N TYR A 36 -13.95 5.55 10.58
CA TYR A 36 -14.72 4.63 11.39
C TYR A 36 -15.42 5.33 12.57
N PRO A 37 -16.55 6.00 12.33
CA PRO A 37 -17.35 6.69 13.36
C PRO A 37 -17.74 5.86 14.58
N PRO A 38 -17.89 4.51 14.49
CA PRO A 38 -18.17 3.69 15.66
C PRO A 38 -17.03 3.59 16.68
N CYS A 39 -15.80 4.07 16.37
CA CYS A 39 -14.72 4.13 17.37
C CYS A 39 -15.11 4.94 18.61
N ASP A 40 -14.55 4.57 19.76
CA ASP A 40 -14.75 5.29 21.01
C ASP A 40 -13.88 6.54 21.10
N VAL A 41 -12.69 6.55 20.42
CA VAL A 41 -11.73 7.65 20.45
C VAL A 41 -11.22 7.98 19.07
N PHE A 42 -10.82 9.25 18.87
CA PHE A 42 -10.33 9.79 17.60
C PHE A 42 -9.11 10.66 17.82
N LEU A 43 -8.11 10.51 16.94
CA LEU A 43 -6.99 11.44 16.81
C LEU A 43 -7.35 12.50 15.77
N VAL A 44 -7.35 13.76 16.19
CA VAL A 44 -7.77 14.89 15.35
C VAL A 44 -6.66 15.94 15.28
N LEU A 45 -6.34 16.40 14.07
CA LEU A 45 -5.49 17.58 13.88
C LEU A 45 -6.36 18.83 13.87
N ALA A 46 -5.99 19.81 14.71
CA ALA A 46 -6.68 21.09 14.82
C ALA A 46 -5.69 22.23 15.05
N GLN A 47 -6.05 23.43 14.61
CA GLN A 47 -5.28 24.66 14.89
C GLN A 47 -5.51 25.07 16.33
N ALA A 48 -4.45 25.05 17.12
CA ALA A 48 -4.38 25.57 18.49
C ALA A 48 -3.61 26.90 18.50
N PRO A 49 -3.58 27.65 19.61
CA PRO A 49 -2.82 28.92 19.69
C PRO A 49 -1.35 28.83 19.27
N ALA A 50 -0.65 27.75 19.63
CA ALA A 50 0.75 27.54 19.22
C ALA A 50 0.90 26.86 17.84
N GLY A 51 -0.20 26.57 17.14
CA GLY A 51 -0.18 25.99 15.80
C GLY A 51 -0.90 24.64 15.69
N LEU A 52 -0.68 23.94 14.58
CA LEU A 52 -1.36 22.67 14.30
C LEU A 52 -0.98 21.60 15.32
N SER A 53 -1.95 21.16 16.11
CA SER A 53 -1.82 20.26 17.24
C SER A 53 -2.61 18.96 17.03
N CYS A 54 -2.21 17.90 17.71
CA CYS A 54 -2.97 16.67 17.77
C CYS A 54 -3.79 16.61 19.05
N VAL A 55 -5.05 16.32 18.95
CA VAL A 55 -5.93 16.14 20.11
C VAL A 55 -6.59 14.77 20.08
N LEU A 56 -6.84 14.22 21.27
CA LEU A 56 -7.63 13.04 21.51
C LEU A 56 -9.07 13.46 21.80
N LEU A 57 -10.00 12.97 21.02
CA LEU A 57 -11.46 13.22 21.16
C LEU A 57 -12.15 11.90 21.46
N GLU A 58 -12.96 11.85 22.50
CA GLU A 58 -13.88 10.75 22.74
C GLU A 58 -15.19 10.97 21.97
N ARG A 59 -15.80 9.87 21.52
CA ARG A 59 -17.11 9.95 20.87
C ARG A 59 -18.17 10.43 21.86
N GLY A 60 -18.75 11.59 21.63
CA GLY A 60 -19.67 12.19 22.59
C GLY A 60 -20.23 13.53 22.15
N PRO A 61 -20.60 14.37 23.13
CA PRO A 61 -21.19 15.68 22.87
C PRO A 61 -20.33 16.54 21.95
N GLY A 62 -20.97 17.32 21.09
CA GLY A 62 -20.29 18.21 20.14
C GLY A 62 -19.69 17.53 18.92
N MET A 63 -19.74 16.20 18.81
CA MET A 63 -19.33 15.45 17.63
C MET A 63 -20.56 15.03 16.82
N GLU A 64 -20.78 15.62 15.68
CA GLU A 64 -21.97 15.40 14.85
C GLU A 64 -21.61 14.72 13.52
N PHE A 65 -22.09 13.51 13.31
CA PHE A 65 -21.94 12.81 12.04
C PHE A 65 -22.98 13.31 11.05
N GLN A 66 -22.52 13.84 9.90
CA GLN A 66 -23.41 14.48 8.93
C GLN A 66 -23.99 13.48 7.93
N ARG A 67 -23.12 12.71 7.28
CA ARG A 67 -23.55 11.69 6.33
C ARG A 67 -22.47 10.63 6.13
N LEU A 68 -22.92 9.43 5.73
CA LEU A 68 -22.04 8.40 5.22
C LEU A 68 -21.56 8.74 3.82
N LYS A 69 -20.30 8.43 3.53
CA LYS A 69 -19.75 8.57 2.18
C LYS A 69 -20.25 7.43 1.28
N ASP A 70 -20.80 7.77 0.12
CA ASP A 70 -21.01 6.80 -0.96
C ASP A 70 -19.69 6.59 -1.69
N LYS A 71 -19.02 5.48 -1.39
CA LYS A 71 -17.65 5.20 -1.83
C LYS A 71 -17.64 4.16 -2.95
N LEU A 72 -16.58 4.17 -3.76
CA LEU A 72 -16.32 3.15 -4.77
C LEU A 72 -16.24 1.75 -4.14
N GLY A 73 -15.45 1.61 -3.10
CA GLY A 73 -15.19 0.37 -2.36
C GLY A 73 -15.14 0.58 -0.85
N THR A 74 -14.72 -0.45 -0.12
CA THR A 74 -14.67 -0.47 1.36
C THR A 74 -15.99 0.00 2.01
N ARG A 75 -17.11 -0.40 1.42
CA ARG A 75 -18.44 0.07 1.83
C ARG A 75 -18.88 -0.46 3.20
N SER A 76 -18.20 -1.49 3.71
CA SER A 76 -18.38 -1.98 5.08
C SER A 76 -17.83 -1.02 6.15
N LEU A 77 -16.91 -0.12 5.79
CA LEU A 77 -16.46 0.96 6.66
C LEU A 77 -17.46 2.12 6.57
N PRO A 78 -18.07 2.54 7.67
CA PRO A 78 -19.09 3.59 7.67
C PRO A 78 -18.45 4.99 7.65
N SER A 79 -17.52 5.25 6.74
CA SER A 79 -16.83 6.54 6.64
C SER A 79 -17.82 7.68 6.49
N SER A 80 -17.70 8.71 7.32
CA SER A 80 -18.62 9.85 7.34
C SER A 80 -17.91 11.19 7.36
N GLU A 81 -18.71 12.22 7.09
CA GLU A 81 -18.37 13.61 7.39
C GLU A 81 -18.72 13.88 8.84
N VAL A 82 -17.89 14.69 9.51
CA VAL A 82 -18.07 15.04 10.91
C VAL A 82 -17.94 16.53 11.10
N GLU A 83 -18.85 17.11 11.89
CA GLU A 83 -18.73 18.47 12.41
C GLU A 83 -18.48 18.44 13.91
N PHE A 84 -17.64 19.35 14.37
CA PHE A 84 -17.36 19.59 15.78
C PHE A 84 -17.95 20.92 16.21
N ARG A 85 -18.72 20.89 17.32
CA ARG A 85 -19.34 22.06 17.95
C ARG A 85 -18.96 22.07 19.42
N CYS A 86 -17.87 22.73 19.75
CA CYS A 86 -17.29 22.74 21.09
C CYS A 86 -17.12 21.34 21.66
N ALA A 87 -16.66 20.38 20.81
CA ALA A 87 -16.48 19.01 21.23
C ALA A 87 -15.30 18.90 22.20
N PRO A 88 -15.47 18.30 23.40
CA PRO A 88 -14.41 18.24 24.40
C PRO A 88 -13.31 17.29 23.96
N ALA A 89 -12.08 17.72 24.09
CA ALA A 89 -10.89 16.96 23.69
C ALA A 89 -9.73 17.19 24.68
N ARG A 90 -8.70 16.36 24.55
CA ARG A 90 -7.43 16.52 25.28
C ARG A 90 -6.28 16.66 24.31
N LEU A 91 -5.32 17.52 24.63
CA LEU A 91 -4.09 17.64 23.85
C LEU A 91 -3.30 16.33 23.95
N LEU A 92 -2.80 15.84 22.80
CA LEU A 92 -1.90 14.71 22.69
C LEU A 92 -0.53 15.20 22.21
N GLY A 93 0.51 14.98 23.00
CA GLY A 93 1.84 15.48 22.72
C GLY A 93 1.97 16.99 23.00
N GLU A 94 2.83 17.68 22.26
CA GLU A 94 3.10 19.10 22.41
C GLU A 94 2.20 19.94 21.49
N GLU A 95 1.72 21.08 22.01
CA GLU A 95 0.99 22.07 21.23
C GLU A 95 1.86 22.58 20.06
N GLY A 96 1.26 22.72 18.88
CA GLY A 96 1.97 23.12 17.64
C GLY A 96 2.79 22.01 16.97
N ARG A 97 2.87 20.81 17.56
CA ARG A 97 3.62 19.67 17.02
C ARG A 97 2.73 18.50 16.53
N GLY A 98 1.50 18.78 16.22
CA GLY A 98 0.50 17.77 15.90
C GLY A 98 0.86 16.85 14.73
N VAL A 99 1.57 17.36 13.71
CA VAL A 99 2.02 16.52 12.58
C VAL A 99 3.04 15.48 13.06
N GLY A 100 4.01 15.86 13.87
CA GLY A 100 4.99 14.92 14.44
C GLY A 100 4.32 13.83 15.27
N THR A 101 3.35 14.23 16.11
CA THR A 101 2.60 13.29 16.96
C THR A 101 1.79 12.29 16.16
N ILE A 102 1.01 12.75 15.17
CA ILE A 102 0.12 11.85 14.42
C ILE A 102 0.85 10.96 13.41
N ILE A 103 2.07 11.34 12.99
CA ILE A 103 2.82 10.58 11.99
C ILE A 103 3.25 9.20 12.52
N GLU A 104 3.39 9.04 13.83
CA GLU A 104 3.67 7.73 14.43
C GLU A 104 2.56 6.73 14.10
N MET A 105 1.30 7.12 14.31
CA MET A 105 0.15 6.32 13.91
C MET A 105 0.10 6.10 12.40
N VAL A 106 0.31 7.17 11.60
CA VAL A 106 0.28 7.09 10.13
C VAL A 106 1.33 6.13 9.59
N THR A 107 2.47 5.99 10.25
CA THR A 107 3.51 5.05 9.84
C THR A 107 3.01 3.61 9.92
N HIS A 108 2.29 3.25 10.98
CA HIS A 108 1.68 1.93 11.13
C HIS A 108 0.55 1.70 10.11
N THR A 109 -0.33 2.66 9.89
CA THR A 109 -1.41 2.53 8.90
C THR A 109 -0.89 2.46 7.47
N ARG A 110 0.30 2.98 7.18
CA ARG A 110 0.98 2.76 5.89
C ARG A 110 1.45 1.32 5.73
N LEU A 111 1.96 0.68 6.78
CA LEU A 111 2.24 -0.76 6.78
C LEU A 111 0.95 -1.55 6.53
N ASP A 112 -0.16 -1.20 7.16
CA ASP A 112 -1.47 -1.82 6.93
C ASP A 112 -1.91 -1.71 5.47
N CYS A 113 -1.62 -0.59 4.79
CA CYS A 113 -1.88 -0.43 3.35
C CYS A 113 -1.08 -1.44 2.51
N VAL A 114 0.17 -1.72 2.87
CA VAL A 114 1.01 -2.72 2.18
C VAL A 114 0.46 -4.12 2.40
N ILE A 115 0.18 -4.47 3.65
CA ILE A 115 -0.38 -5.78 4.05
C ILE A 115 -1.75 -6.02 3.37
N GLY A 116 -2.65 -5.05 3.46
CA GLY A 116 -3.98 -5.14 2.86
C GLY A 116 -3.94 -5.26 1.33
N SER A 117 -3.01 -4.58 0.67
CA SER A 117 -2.81 -4.69 -0.78
C SER A 117 -2.26 -6.07 -1.16
N ALA A 118 -1.27 -6.58 -0.45
CA ALA A 118 -0.74 -7.94 -0.67
C ALA A 118 -1.80 -9.01 -0.44
N ALA A 119 -2.61 -8.90 0.62
CA ALA A 119 -3.73 -9.79 0.91
C ALA A 119 -4.80 -9.77 -0.19
N GLY A 120 -5.12 -8.58 -0.73
CA GLY A 120 -6.04 -8.43 -1.86
C GLY A 120 -5.50 -9.10 -3.13
N MET A 121 -4.22 -8.94 -3.45
CA MET A 121 -3.57 -9.64 -4.56
C MET A 121 -3.63 -11.15 -4.37
N ARG A 122 -3.30 -11.65 -3.17
CA ARG A 122 -3.36 -13.09 -2.85
C ARG A 122 -4.76 -13.66 -3.03
N ARG A 123 -5.78 -12.92 -2.61
CA ARG A 123 -7.17 -13.32 -2.83
C ARG A 123 -7.52 -13.35 -4.31
N GLY A 124 -7.11 -12.35 -5.10
CA GLY A 124 -7.30 -12.31 -6.55
C GLY A 124 -6.71 -13.53 -7.25
N VAL A 125 -5.47 -13.90 -6.90
CA VAL A 125 -4.80 -15.11 -7.42
C VAL A 125 -5.60 -16.37 -7.08
N ALA A 126 -6.04 -16.52 -5.83
CA ALA A 126 -6.78 -17.69 -5.38
C ALA A 126 -8.09 -17.88 -6.19
N GLU A 127 -8.85 -16.80 -6.41
CA GLU A 127 -10.09 -16.83 -7.19
C GLU A 127 -9.82 -17.13 -8.67
N ALA A 128 -8.82 -16.48 -9.28
CA ALA A 128 -8.47 -16.67 -10.68
C ALA A 128 -8.01 -18.10 -10.97
N VAL A 129 -7.09 -18.64 -10.16
CA VAL A 129 -6.58 -20.01 -10.31
C VAL A 129 -7.67 -21.04 -10.01
N HIS A 130 -8.50 -20.83 -8.97
CA HIS A 130 -9.63 -21.69 -8.66
C HIS A 130 -10.61 -21.79 -9.85
N HIS A 131 -10.95 -20.67 -10.47
CA HIS A 131 -11.81 -20.61 -11.65
C HIS A 131 -11.15 -21.32 -12.83
N ALA A 132 -9.91 -20.98 -13.16
CA ALA A 132 -9.20 -21.51 -14.31
C ALA A 132 -9.02 -23.04 -14.27
N ARG A 133 -8.88 -23.64 -13.10
CA ARG A 133 -8.80 -25.10 -12.93
C ARG A 133 -10.12 -25.83 -13.16
N ARG A 134 -11.26 -25.14 -13.08
CA ARG A 134 -12.60 -25.73 -13.22
C ARG A 134 -13.27 -25.38 -14.54
N ARG A 135 -13.02 -24.21 -15.06
CA ARG A 135 -13.61 -23.73 -16.30
C ARG A 135 -12.86 -24.28 -17.51
N SER A 136 -13.60 -24.83 -18.45
CA SER A 136 -13.08 -25.29 -19.75
C SER A 136 -13.60 -24.40 -20.88
N ALA A 137 -12.74 -24.12 -21.85
CA ALA A 137 -13.05 -23.47 -23.11
C ALA A 137 -12.14 -24.05 -24.21
N PHE A 138 -12.62 -24.11 -25.45
CA PHE A 138 -11.84 -24.64 -26.57
C PHE A 138 -11.30 -26.06 -26.32
N GLY A 139 -12.07 -26.88 -25.61
CA GLY A 139 -11.76 -28.30 -25.36
C GLY A 139 -10.74 -28.58 -24.25
N LYS A 140 -10.24 -27.55 -23.54
CA LYS A 140 -9.26 -27.67 -22.43
C LYS A 140 -9.68 -26.80 -21.24
N ARG A 141 -9.18 -27.14 -20.06
CA ARG A 141 -9.30 -26.23 -18.90
C ARG A 141 -8.52 -24.95 -19.17
N LEU A 142 -8.98 -23.82 -18.62
CA LEU A 142 -8.27 -22.55 -18.78
C LEU A 142 -6.84 -22.63 -18.20
N ALA A 143 -6.65 -23.32 -17.09
CA ALA A 143 -5.33 -23.54 -16.47
C ALA A 143 -4.38 -24.43 -17.31
N GLU A 144 -4.85 -25.02 -18.41
CA GLU A 144 -4.04 -25.82 -19.35
C GLU A 144 -3.68 -25.02 -20.63
N GLN A 145 -4.22 -23.81 -20.76
CA GLN A 145 -3.99 -22.96 -21.92
C GLN A 145 -2.78 -22.07 -21.71
N PRO A 146 -1.75 -22.10 -22.57
CA PRO A 146 -0.49 -21.40 -22.33
C PRO A 146 -0.63 -19.89 -22.05
N ALA A 147 -1.51 -19.19 -22.75
CA ALA A 147 -1.75 -17.77 -22.52
C ALA A 147 -2.33 -17.50 -21.12
N MET A 148 -3.31 -18.31 -20.69
CA MET A 148 -3.87 -18.19 -19.33
C MET A 148 -2.86 -18.58 -18.27
N VAL A 149 -2.04 -19.60 -18.49
CA VAL A 149 -0.96 -19.99 -17.57
C VAL A 149 0.03 -18.85 -17.39
N ASN A 150 0.40 -18.15 -18.46
CA ASN A 150 1.29 -16.98 -18.38
C ASN A 150 0.68 -15.88 -17.50
N VAL A 151 -0.59 -15.53 -17.69
CA VAL A 151 -1.30 -14.53 -16.87
C VAL A 151 -1.36 -14.97 -15.39
N LEU A 152 -1.80 -16.19 -15.12
CA LEU A 152 -1.93 -16.68 -13.74
C LEU A 152 -0.59 -16.76 -13.01
N ALA A 153 0.47 -17.19 -13.72
CA ALA A 153 1.83 -17.22 -13.16
C ALA A 153 2.33 -15.82 -12.85
N ASP A 154 2.10 -14.85 -13.74
CA ASP A 154 2.50 -13.47 -13.55
C ASP A 154 1.78 -12.80 -12.36
N LEU A 155 0.48 -13.04 -12.22
CA LEU A 155 -0.29 -12.62 -11.05
C LEU A 155 0.23 -13.27 -9.75
N ALA A 156 0.58 -14.56 -9.80
CA ALA A 156 1.08 -15.29 -8.64
C ALA A 156 2.43 -14.76 -8.14
N ILE A 157 3.40 -14.53 -9.05
CA ILE A 157 4.71 -13.98 -8.65
C ILE A 157 4.61 -12.54 -8.11
N GLU A 158 3.73 -11.71 -8.67
CA GLU A 158 3.48 -10.35 -8.15
C GLU A 158 2.90 -10.39 -6.74
N SER A 159 1.91 -11.27 -6.49
CA SER A 159 1.33 -11.48 -5.17
C SER A 159 2.35 -11.99 -4.16
N GLU A 160 3.23 -12.90 -4.56
CA GLU A 160 4.27 -13.45 -3.69
C GLU A 160 5.32 -12.40 -3.35
N ALA A 161 5.74 -11.60 -4.33
CA ALA A 161 6.62 -10.45 -4.13
C ALA A 161 6.03 -9.43 -3.14
N ALA A 162 4.74 -9.10 -3.30
CA ALA A 162 4.04 -8.20 -2.39
C ALA A 162 3.94 -8.78 -0.96
N THR A 163 3.69 -10.08 -0.83
CA THR A 163 3.60 -10.77 0.47
C THR A 163 4.96 -10.80 1.18
N ALA A 164 6.03 -11.20 0.49
CA ALA A 164 7.39 -11.20 1.03
C ALA A 164 7.80 -9.80 1.49
N THR A 165 7.46 -8.78 0.68
CA THR A 165 7.66 -7.37 1.00
C THR A 165 6.93 -6.96 2.28
N ALA A 166 5.65 -7.30 2.40
CA ALA A 166 4.83 -6.95 3.57
C ALA A 166 5.39 -7.59 4.85
N LEU A 167 5.78 -8.86 4.79
CA LEU A 167 6.36 -9.58 5.93
C LEU A 167 7.73 -9.03 6.32
N ARG A 168 8.61 -8.74 5.35
CA ARG A 168 9.92 -8.14 5.66
C ARG A 168 9.78 -6.74 6.28
N LEU A 169 8.83 -5.95 5.76
CA LEU A 169 8.55 -4.64 6.33
C LEU A 169 7.99 -4.76 7.75
N ALA A 170 7.01 -5.65 7.99
CA ALA A 170 6.45 -5.89 9.32
C ALA A 170 7.54 -6.30 10.32
N ARG A 171 8.45 -7.18 9.90
CA ARG A 171 9.60 -7.58 10.71
C ARG A 171 10.49 -6.40 11.11
N ALA A 172 10.70 -5.40 10.23
CA ALA A 172 11.47 -4.20 10.57
C ALA A 172 10.79 -3.36 11.67
N TYR A 173 9.44 -3.41 11.75
CA TYR A 173 8.69 -2.80 12.85
C TYR A 173 8.89 -3.58 14.16
N ASP A 174 8.79 -4.91 14.13
CA ASP A 174 8.95 -5.76 15.31
C ASP A 174 10.35 -5.67 15.90
N GLU A 175 11.37 -5.62 15.04
CA GLU A 175 12.79 -5.51 15.44
C GLU A 175 13.21 -4.08 15.84
N GLY A 176 12.36 -3.09 15.62
CA GLY A 176 12.67 -1.69 15.91
C GLY A 176 13.73 -1.11 14.96
N ASP A 177 13.90 -1.67 13.76
CA ASP A 177 14.82 -1.14 12.73
C ASP A 177 14.28 0.17 12.15
N THR A 178 14.57 1.26 12.84
CA THR A 178 14.03 2.58 12.52
C THR A 178 14.50 3.10 11.17
N ALA A 179 15.74 2.85 10.78
CA ALA A 179 16.31 3.32 9.52
C ALA A 179 15.64 2.63 8.33
N LEU A 180 15.59 1.29 8.33
CA LEU A 180 14.96 0.54 7.26
C LEU A 180 13.45 0.83 7.20
N ARG A 181 12.71 0.72 8.32
CA ARG A 181 11.25 0.90 8.32
C ARG A 181 10.83 2.27 7.81
N ARG A 182 11.57 3.33 8.18
CA ARG A 182 11.22 4.71 7.79
C ARG A 182 11.32 4.90 6.28
N PHE A 183 12.38 4.44 5.67
CA PHE A 183 12.60 4.55 4.23
C PHE A 183 11.77 3.54 3.44
N ALA A 184 11.82 2.26 3.85
CA ALA A 184 11.12 1.18 3.17
C ALA A 184 9.61 1.37 3.15
N THR A 185 8.99 1.87 4.24
CA THR A 185 7.54 2.13 4.26
C THR A 185 7.11 3.06 3.13
N ALA A 186 7.86 4.13 2.85
CA ALA A 186 7.52 5.07 1.79
C ALA A 186 7.63 4.42 0.40
N VAL A 187 8.74 3.70 0.14
CA VAL A 187 8.99 3.01 -1.13
C VAL A 187 7.94 1.93 -1.37
N LEU A 188 7.73 1.05 -0.39
CA LEU A 188 6.93 -0.16 -0.57
C LEU A 188 5.43 0.12 -0.53
N LYS A 189 4.98 1.08 0.27
CA LYS A 189 3.60 1.56 0.23
C LYS A 189 3.25 2.15 -1.13
N TYR A 190 4.14 2.95 -1.71
CA TYR A 190 3.96 3.44 -3.07
C TYR A 190 3.77 2.28 -4.05
N TRP A 191 4.72 1.37 -4.09
CA TRP A 191 4.78 0.33 -5.12
C TRP A 191 3.68 -0.71 -4.98
N VAL A 192 3.57 -1.37 -3.83
CA VAL A 192 2.61 -2.47 -3.62
C VAL A 192 1.17 -1.99 -3.82
N CYS A 193 0.82 -0.80 -3.30
CA CYS A 193 -0.53 -0.26 -3.50
C CYS A 193 -0.79 0.15 -4.97
N LYS A 194 0.24 0.59 -5.71
CA LYS A 194 0.11 0.88 -7.15
C LYS A 194 -0.12 -0.38 -7.98
N ARG A 195 0.53 -1.47 -7.61
CA ARG A 195 0.38 -2.76 -8.30
C ARG A 195 -0.94 -3.46 -8.00
N ALA A 196 -1.54 -3.21 -6.83
CA ALA A 196 -2.77 -3.89 -6.39
C ALA A 196 -3.97 -3.66 -7.34
N THR A 197 -4.15 -2.45 -7.84
CA THR A 197 -5.30 -2.14 -8.71
C THR A 197 -5.24 -2.84 -10.06
N PRO A 198 -4.18 -2.72 -10.87
CA PRO A 198 -4.07 -3.46 -12.12
C PRO A 198 -4.06 -4.98 -11.91
N HIS A 199 -3.48 -5.47 -10.81
CA HIS A 199 -3.52 -6.88 -10.44
C HIS A 199 -4.95 -7.38 -10.20
N ALA A 200 -5.76 -6.63 -9.45
CA ALA A 200 -7.15 -6.98 -9.20
C ALA A 200 -8.00 -6.96 -10.48
N ALA A 201 -7.72 -6.02 -11.40
CA ALA A 201 -8.39 -5.95 -12.69
C ALA A 201 -8.07 -7.16 -13.57
N GLU A 202 -6.81 -7.54 -13.67
CA GLU A 202 -6.37 -8.71 -14.43
C GLU A 202 -6.91 -10.03 -13.84
N ALA A 203 -6.87 -10.15 -12.50
CA ALA A 203 -7.43 -11.31 -11.82
C ALA A 203 -8.95 -11.46 -12.07
N LEU A 204 -9.68 -10.34 -12.10
CA LEU A 204 -11.09 -10.30 -12.46
C LEU A 204 -11.31 -10.77 -13.90
N GLU A 205 -10.49 -10.29 -14.84
CA GLU A 205 -10.55 -10.64 -16.26
C GLU A 205 -10.38 -12.16 -16.48
N CYS A 206 -9.54 -12.82 -15.69
CA CYS A 206 -9.36 -14.27 -15.74
C CYS A 206 -10.68 -15.06 -15.56
N LEU A 207 -11.69 -14.49 -14.89
CA LEU A 207 -13.00 -15.12 -14.69
C LEU A 207 -13.99 -14.78 -15.82
N GLY A 208 -13.63 -13.90 -16.74
CA GLY A 208 -14.53 -13.40 -17.79
C GLY A 208 -15.78 -12.74 -17.19
N GLY A 209 -16.94 -12.95 -17.81
CA GLY A 209 -18.22 -12.40 -17.31
C GLY A 209 -18.54 -12.77 -15.86
N ASN A 210 -18.10 -13.94 -15.40
CA ASN A 210 -18.29 -14.36 -14.00
C ASN A 210 -17.50 -13.51 -13.00
N GLY A 211 -16.40 -12.89 -13.44
CA GLY A 211 -15.64 -11.95 -12.63
C GLY A 211 -16.28 -10.55 -12.54
N TYR A 212 -17.18 -10.23 -13.48
CA TYR A 212 -17.75 -8.88 -13.61
C TYR A 212 -19.12 -8.73 -12.93
N VAL A 213 -19.74 -9.82 -12.49
CA VAL A 213 -21.04 -9.82 -11.81
C VAL A 213 -20.89 -9.79 -10.29
N GLU A 214 -21.82 -9.15 -9.58
CA GLU A 214 -21.73 -8.91 -8.12
C GLU A 214 -21.84 -10.19 -7.27
N GLU A 215 -22.28 -11.31 -7.84
CA GLU A 215 -22.29 -12.63 -7.20
C GLU A 215 -20.86 -13.16 -6.97
N SER A 216 -19.89 -12.64 -7.74
CA SER A 216 -18.46 -12.90 -7.56
C SER A 216 -17.84 -11.95 -6.55
N PRO A 217 -16.79 -12.35 -5.79
CA PRO A 217 -16.04 -11.44 -4.95
C PRO A 217 -15.17 -10.45 -5.74
N MET A 218 -14.95 -10.67 -7.04
CA MET A 218 -14.00 -9.92 -7.86
C MET A 218 -14.35 -8.44 -8.03
N PRO A 219 -15.62 -8.04 -8.29
CA PRO A 219 -15.97 -6.63 -8.39
C PRO A 219 -15.65 -5.86 -7.11
N ARG A 220 -15.89 -6.46 -5.93
CA ARG A 220 -15.53 -5.85 -4.65
C ARG A 220 -14.03 -5.71 -4.48
N LEU A 221 -13.25 -6.75 -4.79
CA LEU A 221 -11.78 -6.69 -4.72
C LEU A 221 -11.22 -5.58 -5.60
N LEU A 222 -11.73 -5.44 -6.82
CA LEU A 222 -11.33 -4.38 -7.73
C LEU A 222 -11.70 -2.99 -7.19
N ARG A 223 -12.91 -2.81 -6.66
CA ARG A 223 -13.36 -1.53 -6.11
C ARG A 223 -12.61 -1.13 -4.84
N ASP A 224 -12.17 -2.09 -4.04
CA ASP A 224 -11.42 -1.83 -2.81
C ASP A 224 -9.95 -1.50 -3.07
N ALA A 225 -9.34 -2.11 -4.07
CA ALA A 225 -7.90 -2.03 -4.35
C ALA A 225 -7.34 -0.60 -4.51
N PRO A 226 -7.99 0.38 -5.18
CA PRO A 226 -7.44 1.72 -5.37
C PRO A 226 -7.24 2.51 -4.09
N LEU A 227 -8.02 2.22 -3.03
CA LEU A 227 -8.05 3.03 -1.82
C LEU A 227 -6.70 3.06 -1.10
N ASN A 228 -6.02 1.92 -1.01
CA ASN A 228 -4.69 1.84 -0.38
C ASN A 228 -3.63 2.69 -1.11
N GLY A 229 -3.83 2.99 -2.39
CA GLY A 229 -2.99 3.91 -3.15
C GLY A 229 -3.34 5.40 -2.96
N ILE A 230 -4.41 5.72 -2.20
CA ILE A 230 -4.95 7.07 -1.99
C ILE A 230 -4.73 7.53 -0.55
N TRP A 231 -5.31 6.82 0.42
CA TRP A 231 -5.22 7.21 1.83
C TRP A 231 -3.82 6.98 2.42
N GLU A 232 -3.54 7.59 3.57
CA GLU A 232 -2.22 7.53 4.23
C GLU A 232 -1.05 8.07 3.36
N GLY A 233 -1.39 8.80 2.33
CA GLY A 233 -0.48 9.36 1.34
C GLY A 233 -0.66 8.74 -0.04
N SER A 234 -1.08 9.56 -1.00
CA SER A 234 -1.19 9.16 -2.41
C SER A 234 0.18 8.88 -3.03
N GLY A 235 0.19 8.34 -4.25
CA GLY A 235 1.42 8.00 -4.94
C GLY A 235 2.45 9.14 -5.00
N ASN A 236 2.03 10.39 -5.28
CA ASN A 236 2.96 11.53 -5.25
C ASN A 236 3.45 11.81 -3.83
N VAL A 237 2.55 11.79 -2.85
CA VAL A 237 2.94 12.03 -1.44
C VAL A 237 3.99 11.02 -1.00
N MET A 238 3.83 9.74 -1.35
CA MET A 238 4.79 8.69 -0.98
C MET A 238 6.13 8.83 -1.71
N SER A 239 6.12 9.08 -3.02
CA SER A 239 7.37 9.25 -3.78
C SER A 239 8.16 10.50 -3.34
N LEU A 240 7.47 11.59 -3.01
CA LEU A 240 8.09 12.78 -2.45
C LEU A 240 8.55 12.59 -0.98
N ASP A 241 7.89 11.68 -0.24
CA ASP A 241 8.34 11.32 1.11
C ASP A 241 9.66 10.55 1.09
N VAL A 242 9.94 9.77 0.03
CA VAL A 242 11.25 9.13 -0.20
C VAL A 242 12.35 10.19 -0.35
N LEU A 243 12.14 11.22 -1.19
CA LEU A 243 13.09 12.33 -1.32
C LEU A 243 13.33 13.05 0.01
N ARG A 244 12.25 13.27 0.76
CA ARG A 244 12.33 13.90 2.09
C ARG A 244 13.09 13.04 3.08
N ALA A 245 12.87 11.72 3.07
CA ALA A 245 13.61 10.79 3.92
C ALA A 245 15.11 10.81 3.59
N MET A 246 15.47 10.76 2.30
CA MET A 246 16.88 10.85 1.87
C MET A 246 17.56 12.13 2.35
N ALA A 247 16.83 13.25 2.34
CA ALA A 247 17.41 14.55 2.74
C ALA A 247 17.52 14.73 4.25
N ARG A 248 16.63 14.12 5.05
CA ARG A 248 16.53 14.37 6.50
C ARG A 248 17.04 13.23 7.37
N GLU A 249 17.04 12.02 6.85
CA GLU A 249 17.32 10.77 7.55
C GLU A 249 18.26 9.94 6.66
N PRO A 250 19.53 10.37 6.50
CA PRO A 250 20.45 9.85 5.49
C PRO A 250 20.80 8.36 5.68
N GLU A 251 20.56 7.80 6.85
CA GLU A 251 20.78 6.38 7.15
C GLU A 251 19.76 5.44 6.48
N GLY A 252 18.59 5.93 6.10
CA GLY A 252 17.50 5.12 5.58
C GLY A 252 17.79 4.46 4.23
N LEU A 253 18.31 5.23 3.27
CA LEU A 253 18.69 4.69 1.96
C LEU A 253 19.83 3.66 2.04
N PRO A 254 20.95 3.89 2.76
CA PRO A 254 21.97 2.87 2.96
C PRO A 254 21.44 1.58 3.61
N ALA A 255 20.57 1.66 4.63
CA ALA A 255 19.97 0.49 5.25
C ALA A 255 19.08 -0.29 4.25
N PHE A 256 18.30 0.41 3.43
CA PHE A 256 17.48 -0.20 2.38
C PHE A 256 18.34 -0.89 1.30
N LEU A 257 19.39 -0.24 0.83
CA LEU A 257 20.30 -0.83 -0.15
C LEU A 257 21.06 -2.02 0.42
N ALA A 258 21.49 -1.97 1.68
CA ALA A 258 22.12 -3.10 2.34
C ALA A 258 21.22 -4.34 2.36
N GLU A 259 19.90 -4.18 2.59
CA GLU A 259 18.94 -5.28 2.49
C GLU A 259 18.86 -5.84 1.05
N CYS A 260 18.88 -4.98 0.04
CA CYS A 260 18.87 -5.41 -1.36
C CYS A 260 20.16 -6.18 -1.73
N GLU A 261 21.31 -5.74 -1.23
CA GLU A 261 22.62 -6.33 -1.48
C GLU A 261 22.80 -7.74 -0.90
N LEU A 262 21.97 -8.16 0.04
CA LEU A 262 22.03 -9.51 0.63
C LEU A 262 21.83 -10.65 -0.39
N ALA A 263 21.28 -10.35 -1.57
CA ALA A 263 21.10 -11.32 -2.67
C ALA A 263 22.14 -11.17 -3.79
N ARG A 264 23.13 -10.27 -3.63
CA ARG A 264 24.14 -10.05 -4.66
C ARG A 264 24.91 -11.32 -5.01
N GLY A 265 25.13 -11.54 -6.31
CA GLY A 265 25.79 -12.71 -6.86
C GLY A 265 24.88 -13.92 -7.08
N ALA A 266 23.61 -13.85 -6.67
CA ALA A 266 22.68 -14.97 -6.83
C ALA A 266 21.85 -14.92 -8.12
N ASP A 267 21.65 -13.71 -8.70
CA ASP A 267 20.97 -13.52 -9.98
C ASP A 267 21.59 -12.33 -10.74
N ALA A 268 22.11 -12.61 -11.94
CA ALA A 268 22.81 -11.60 -12.73
C ALA A 268 21.92 -10.41 -13.17
N ARG A 269 20.60 -10.62 -13.30
CA ARG A 269 19.64 -9.55 -13.64
C ARG A 269 19.43 -8.61 -12.47
N LEU A 270 19.39 -9.17 -11.26
CA LEU A 270 19.34 -8.39 -10.02
C LEU A 270 20.65 -7.60 -9.85
N ASP A 271 21.79 -8.23 -10.05
CA ASP A 271 23.09 -7.56 -9.95
C ASP A 271 23.20 -6.38 -10.93
N ALA A 272 22.82 -6.60 -12.19
CA ALA A 272 22.79 -5.54 -13.21
C ALA A 272 21.81 -4.40 -12.84
N HIS A 273 20.66 -4.73 -12.26
CA HIS A 273 19.69 -3.75 -11.79
C HIS A 273 20.23 -2.93 -10.62
N LEU A 274 20.87 -3.57 -9.63
CA LEU A 274 21.52 -2.89 -8.50
C LEU A 274 22.66 -1.95 -8.97
N ASP A 275 23.47 -2.37 -9.93
CA ASP A 275 24.57 -1.56 -10.49
C ASP A 275 24.03 -0.35 -11.28
N ALA A 276 22.90 -0.51 -11.96
CA ALA A 276 22.23 0.54 -12.70
C ALA A 276 21.34 1.44 -11.83
N LEU A 277 21.05 1.04 -10.58
CA LEU A 277 20.11 1.73 -9.72
C LEU A 277 20.54 3.18 -9.45
N ARG A 278 19.61 4.10 -9.65
CA ARG A 278 19.81 5.52 -9.34
C ARG A 278 18.66 5.99 -8.46
N PRO A 279 18.90 6.23 -7.18
CA PRO A 279 17.89 6.84 -6.31
C PRO A 279 17.37 8.14 -6.92
N PRO A 280 16.10 8.52 -6.65
CA PRO A 280 15.52 9.71 -7.25
C PRO A 280 16.30 10.97 -6.83
N GLY A 281 16.66 11.82 -7.80
CA GLY A 281 17.38 13.07 -7.56
C GLY A 281 16.50 14.30 -7.40
N ASP A 282 15.24 14.23 -7.89
CA ASP A 282 14.29 15.32 -7.90
C ASP A 282 12.83 14.82 -7.91
N GLU A 283 11.88 15.75 -7.84
CA GLU A 283 10.45 15.43 -7.87
C GLU A 283 9.99 14.81 -9.20
N TRP A 284 10.60 15.17 -10.32
CA TRP A 284 10.27 14.64 -11.65
C TRP A 284 10.64 13.17 -11.76
N SER A 285 11.80 12.79 -11.27
CA SER A 285 12.31 11.41 -11.30
C SER A 285 11.80 10.55 -10.14
N ALA A 286 11.13 11.14 -9.14
CA ALA A 286 10.79 10.49 -7.87
C ALA A 286 10.07 9.15 -8.06
N ARG A 287 9.02 9.11 -8.88
CA ARG A 287 8.24 7.87 -9.07
C ARG A 287 9.05 6.76 -9.72
N ARG A 288 9.90 7.10 -10.69
CA ARG A 288 10.73 6.11 -11.36
C ARG A 288 11.79 5.55 -10.44
N GLY A 289 12.50 6.41 -9.71
CA GLY A 289 13.50 5.93 -8.75
C GLY A 289 12.90 5.08 -7.64
N VAL A 290 11.68 5.40 -7.19
CA VAL A 290 10.97 4.58 -6.18
C VAL A 290 10.54 3.23 -6.75
N GLU A 291 10.11 3.16 -8.01
CA GLU A 291 9.84 1.89 -8.70
C GLU A 291 11.09 1.02 -8.79
N ASP A 292 12.21 1.58 -9.24
CA ASP A 292 13.48 0.85 -9.37
C ASP A 292 13.98 0.33 -8.01
N LEU A 293 13.86 1.12 -6.92
CA LEU A 293 14.13 0.70 -5.55
C LEU A 293 13.23 -0.45 -5.10
N ALA A 294 11.93 -0.35 -5.35
CA ALA A 294 10.99 -1.38 -4.94
C ALA A 294 11.23 -2.72 -5.66
N LEU A 295 11.54 -2.68 -6.95
CA LEU A 295 11.87 -3.87 -7.73
C LEU A 295 13.15 -4.54 -7.22
N ALA A 296 14.19 -3.77 -6.89
CA ALA A 296 15.41 -4.30 -6.28
C ALA A 296 15.12 -5.02 -4.95
N PHE A 297 14.31 -4.40 -4.10
CA PHE A 297 13.94 -4.97 -2.79
C PHE A 297 13.13 -6.26 -2.95
N GLN A 298 12.12 -6.27 -3.82
CA GLN A 298 11.30 -7.45 -4.07
C GLN A 298 12.11 -8.60 -4.66
N ALA A 299 12.95 -8.32 -5.65
CA ALA A 299 13.82 -9.31 -6.27
C ALA A 299 14.79 -9.92 -5.25
N SER A 300 15.43 -9.08 -4.42
CA SER A 300 16.33 -9.56 -3.35
C SER A 300 15.60 -10.50 -2.39
N LEU A 301 14.39 -10.17 -1.96
CA LEU A 301 13.61 -11.04 -1.08
C LEU A 301 13.26 -12.37 -1.74
N LEU A 302 12.81 -12.35 -2.98
CA LEU A 302 12.42 -13.57 -3.69
C LEU A 302 13.63 -14.47 -3.97
N VAL A 303 14.76 -13.91 -4.38
CA VAL A 303 16.00 -14.65 -4.62
C VAL A 303 16.48 -15.36 -3.35
N ARG A 304 16.33 -14.75 -2.19
CA ARG A 304 16.75 -15.31 -0.90
C ARG A 304 15.76 -16.30 -0.29
N HIS A 305 14.46 -16.11 -0.51
CA HIS A 305 13.45 -16.77 0.32
C HIS A 305 12.37 -17.53 -0.47
N ALA A 306 12.19 -17.24 -1.76
CA ALA A 306 11.22 -17.94 -2.58
C ALA A 306 11.84 -19.18 -3.27
N PRO A 307 11.01 -20.11 -3.77
CA PRO A 307 11.50 -21.16 -4.65
C PRO A 307 12.18 -20.59 -5.90
N PRO A 308 13.23 -21.26 -6.43
CA PRO A 308 14.01 -20.76 -7.56
C PRO A 308 13.18 -20.38 -8.79
N ALA A 309 12.14 -21.16 -9.12
CA ALA A 309 11.25 -20.87 -10.26
C ALA A 309 10.48 -19.54 -10.10
N VAL A 310 10.10 -19.17 -8.88
CA VAL A 310 9.42 -17.90 -8.58
C VAL A 310 10.40 -16.73 -8.70
N ALA A 311 11.58 -16.87 -8.09
CA ALA A 311 12.63 -15.85 -8.14
C ALA A 311 13.07 -15.60 -9.59
N ASP A 312 13.33 -16.66 -10.35
CA ASP A 312 13.70 -16.60 -11.76
C ASP A 312 12.63 -15.90 -12.61
N ALA A 313 11.36 -16.29 -12.45
CA ALA A 313 10.24 -15.68 -13.17
C ALA A 313 10.08 -14.20 -12.85
N PHE A 314 10.24 -13.81 -11.58
CA PHE A 314 10.19 -12.41 -11.17
C PHE A 314 11.33 -11.61 -11.80
N CYS A 315 12.57 -12.07 -11.67
CA CYS A 315 13.75 -11.39 -12.23
C CYS A 315 13.64 -11.29 -13.76
N ALA A 316 13.21 -12.35 -14.45
CA ALA A 316 13.02 -12.34 -15.89
C ALA A 316 11.91 -11.38 -16.34
N GLY A 317 10.78 -11.38 -15.64
CA GLY A 317 9.61 -10.57 -16.01
C GLY A 317 9.66 -9.12 -15.54
N ARG A 318 10.50 -8.77 -14.56
CA ARG A 318 10.57 -7.41 -13.98
C ARG A 318 11.91 -6.70 -14.22
N LEU A 319 13.01 -7.42 -14.20
CA LEU A 319 14.37 -6.85 -14.34
C LEU A 319 15.01 -7.15 -15.70
N GLY A 320 14.54 -8.20 -16.41
CA GLY A 320 15.05 -8.59 -17.71
C GLY A 320 14.71 -7.60 -18.82
N GLU A 321 15.46 -7.65 -19.92
CA GLU A 321 15.22 -6.82 -21.11
C GLU A 321 13.87 -7.10 -21.79
N ALA A 322 13.38 -8.34 -21.71
CA ALA A 322 12.11 -8.78 -22.30
C ALA A 322 10.89 -8.48 -21.43
N ARG A 323 11.03 -7.62 -20.40
CA ARG A 323 9.93 -7.25 -19.51
C ARG A 323 8.76 -6.59 -20.26
N GLY A 324 7.55 -7.07 -20.02
CA GLY A 324 6.33 -6.47 -20.55
C GLY A 324 5.76 -5.36 -19.64
N ARG A 325 4.70 -4.69 -20.13
CA ARG A 325 4.04 -3.59 -19.41
C ARG A 325 2.72 -3.99 -18.76
N VAL A 326 2.16 -5.13 -19.16
CA VAL A 326 0.91 -5.70 -18.65
C VAL A 326 1.17 -7.08 -18.08
N PHE A 327 0.24 -7.61 -17.29
CA PHE A 327 0.33 -8.99 -16.82
C PHE A 327 0.20 -9.99 -17.98
N GLY A 328 0.71 -11.20 -17.80
CA GLY A 328 0.67 -12.25 -18.82
C GLY A 328 1.74 -12.12 -19.91
N THR A 329 2.79 -11.37 -19.63
CA THR A 329 3.91 -11.14 -20.56
C THR A 329 5.25 -11.67 -20.05
N LEU A 330 5.21 -12.74 -19.25
CA LEU A 330 6.42 -13.43 -18.83
C LEU A 330 7.17 -13.99 -20.04
N PRO A 331 8.51 -13.89 -20.07
CA PRO A 331 9.30 -14.37 -21.19
C PRO A 331 9.27 -15.90 -21.31
N ALA A 332 9.68 -16.42 -22.47
CA ALA A 332 9.83 -17.83 -22.69
C ALA A 332 10.83 -18.46 -21.70
N GLY A 333 10.58 -19.70 -21.30
CA GLY A 333 11.43 -20.45 -20.36
C GLY A 333 10.98 -20.39 -18.91
N VAL A 334 10.01 -19.53 -18.57
CA VAL A 334 9.41 -19.52 -17.22
C VAL A 334 8.52 -20.76 -17.01
N ASP A 335 8.71 -21.47 -15.91
CA ASP A 335 7.85 -22.61 -15.53
C ASP A 335 6.52 -22.12 -14.92
N GLY A 336 5.67 -21.58 -15.80
CA GLY A 336 4.38 -21.02 -15.40
C GLY A 336 3.42 -22.07 -14.84
N HIS A 337 3.47 -23.32 -15.33
CA HIS A 337 2.60 -24.39 -14.81
C HIS A 337 2.91 -24.70 -13.36
N TRP A 338 4.17 -24.87 -13.00
CA TRP A 338 4.58 -25.12 -11.64
C TRP A 338 4.18 -23.99 -10.68
N ILE A 339 4.37 -22.72 -11.14
CA ILE A 339 4.00 -21.53 -10.35
C ILE A 339 2.48 -21.52 -10.07
N VAL A 340 1.65 -21.80 -11.09
CA VAL A 340 0.18 -21.81 -10.95
C VAL A 340 -0.29 -22.95 -10.03
N GLU A 341 0.33 -24.12 -10.12
CA GLU A 341 0.00 -25.23 -9.24
C GLU A 341 0.32 -24.93 -7.79
N ARG A 342 1.50 -24.36 -7.55
CA ARG A 342 1.92 -23.95 -6.21
C ARG A 342 1.03 -22.87 -5.62
N ALA A 343 0.55 -21.94 -6.42
CA ALA A 343 -0.25 -20.80 -5.95
C ALA A 343 -1.55 -21.16 -5.21
N LEU A 344 -2.07 -22.39 -5.38
CA LEU A 344 -3.20 -22.89 -4.58
C LEU A 344 -2.79 -23.72 -3.36
N ALA A 345 -1.55 -24.18 -3.32
CA ALA A 345 -1.06 -25.02 -2.22
C ALA A 345 -0.67 -24.20 -0.97
N ILE A 346 -0.66 -22.87 -1.08
CA ILE A 346 -0.40 -21.89 -0.04
C ILE A 346 -1.73 -21.21 0.30
#